data_74dce6d556cc943799069170b8635623
#
_entry.id   74dce6d556cc943799069170b8635623
#
_cell.length_a   1.000
_cell.length_b   1.000
_cell.length_c   1.000
_cell.angle_alpha   90.00
_cell.angle_beta   90.00
_cell.angle_gamma   90.00
#
_symmetry.space_group_name_H-M   'P 1'
#
loop_
_entity.id
_entity.type
_entity.pdbx_description
1 polymer ?
#
loop_
_entity_poly.entity_id
_entity_poly.type
_entity_poly.pdbx_seq_one_letter_code
_entity_poly.pdbx_strand_id
1 'polypeptide(L)'
;GSEMCIRDRRNSIKHVGSKHQKEFLLDLKRVYQAVNKESAEEELVKLDDKWGEQYPIVIKSWQDNWEKLTEYFQFTATIRRLIYTTNTVEGYHRQIRKVTKNKGVFPHDTALEKLVYLAYRNIRKKWTMPIPNWAAVAQQLAIKFGERFKLW
;
A
#
# COMPACT_ATOMS: atom_id res chain seq x y z
N GLY A 1 8.10 -4.37 -3.35
CA GLY A 1 6.99 -4.53 -4.32
C GLY A 1 5.70 -3.80 -3.90
N SER A 2 5.17 -4.03 -2.70
CA SER A 2 3.88 -3.46 -2.27
C SER A 2 3.87 -1.94 -2.09
N GLU A 3 4.98 -1.37 -1.61
CA GLU A 3 5.10 0.09 -1.47
C GLU A 3 5.07 0.81 -2.82
N MET A 4 5.59 0.17 -3.85
CA MET A 4 5.62 0.72 -5.20
C MET A 4 4.20 0.90 -5.76
N CYS A 5 3.34 -0.11 -5.66
CA CYS A 5 1.95 -0.03 -6.14
C CYS A 5 1.14 1.10 -5.46
N ILE A 6 1.28 1.27 -4.13
CA ILE A 6 0.59 2.34 -3.40
C ILE A 6 1.18 3.71 -3.75
N ARG A 7 2.49 3.79 -3.87
CA ARG A 7 3.21 5.01 -4.25
C ARG A 7 2.83 5.44 -5.65
N ASP A 8 2.80 4.51 -6.61
CA ASP A 8 2.47 4.80 -8.00
C ASP A 8 1.02 5.26 -8.15
N ARG A 9 0.08 4.65 -7.42
CA ARG A 9 -1.30 5.14 -7.34
C ARG A 9 -1.37 6.57 -6.80
N ARG A 10 -0.62 6.89 -5.74
CA ARG A 10 -0.58 8.24 -5.17
C ARG A 10 0.11 9.24 -6.09
N ASN A 11 1.14 8.82 -6.80
CA ASN A 11 1.81 9.66 -7.78
C ASN A 11 0.93 9.92 -8.99
N SER A 12 0.19 8.91 -9.47
CA SER A 12 -0.76 9.05 -10.56
C SER A 12 -1.77 10.18 -10.30
N ILE A 13 -2.31 10.25 -9.08
CA ILE A 13 -3.30 11.28 -8.71
C ILE A 13 -2.73 12.70 -8.81
N LYS A 14 -1.44 12.90 -8.56
CA LYS A 14 -0.81 14.22 -8.62
C LYS A 14 -0.82 14.82 -10.02
N HIS A 15 -0.86 13.97 -11.05
CA HIS A 15 -0.87 14.37 -12.45
C HIS A 15 -2.27 14.43 -13.05
N VAL A 16 -3.31 14.09 -12.27
CA VAL A 16 -4.71 14.14 -12.68
C VAL A 16 -5.38 15.36 -12.09
N GLY A 17 -6.04 16.15 -12.93
CA GLY A 17 -6.78 17.33 -12.50
C GLY A 17 -7.84 17.00 -11.44
N SER A 18 -8.00 17.87 -10.44
CA SER A 18 -8.87 17.63 -9.26
C SER A 18 -10.30 17.23 -9.62
N LYS A 19 -10.83 17.76 -10.71
CA LYS A 19 -12.16 17.45 -11.24
C LYS A 19 -12.32 15.97 -11.61
N HIS A 20 -11.27 15.34 -12.14
CA HIS A 20 -11.31 13.97 -12.65
C HIS A 20 -10.73 12.93 -11.67
N GLN A 21 -10.12 13.36 -10.57
CA GLN A 21 -9.44 12.46 -9.64
C GLN A 21 -10.32 11.32 -9.11
N LYS A 22 -11.57 11.61 -8.76
CA LYS A 22 -12.49 10.59 -8.22
C LYS A 22 -12.79 9.51 -9.26
N GLU A 23 -13.11 9.93 -10.48
CA GLU A 23 -13.47 9.03 -11.57
C GLU A 23 -12.25 8.21 -12.02
N PHE A 24 -11.13 8.90 -12.24
CA PHE A 24 -9.87 8.24 -12.57
C PHE A 24 -9.46 7.18 -11.54
N LEU A 25 -9.61 7.48 -10.25
CA LEU A 25 -9.31 6.53 -9.17
C LEU A 25 -10.23 5.32 -9.17
N LEU A 26 -11.50 5.47 -9.54
CA LEU A 26 -12.44 4.36 -9.66
C LEU A 26 -12.04 3.43 -10.82
N ASP A 27 -11.67 4.02 -11.96
CA ASP A 27 -11.23 3.25 -13.12
C ASP A 27 -9.87 2.58 -12.85
N LEU A 28 -8.91 3.30 -12.29
CA LEU A 28 -7.63 2.74 -11.87
C LEU A 28 -7.79 1.60 -10.84
N LYS A 29 -8.80 1.70 -9.97
CA LYS A 29 -9.10 0.66 -9.00
C LYS A 29 -9.46 -0.67 -9.66
N ARG A 30 -10.14 -0.66 -10.80
CA ARG A 30 -10.46 -1.87 -11.55
C ARG A 30 -9.20 -2.58 -12.02
N VAL A 31 -8.20 -1.83 -12.48
CA VAL A 31 -6.90 -2.37 -12.90
C VAL A 31 -6.23 -3.14 -11.75
N TYR A 32 -5.99 -2.49 -10.62
CA TYR A 32 -5.23 -3.13 -9.54
C TYR A 32 -6.05 -4.08 -8.65
N GLN A 33 -7.36 -4.12 -8.76
CA GLN A 33 -8.24 -5.08 -8.08
C GLN A 33 -8.71 -6.23 -8.99
N ALA A 34 -8.25 -6.28 -10.22
CA ALA A 34 -8.57 -7.37 -11.14
C ALA A 34 -8.23 -8.75 -10.54
N VAL A 35 -8.89 -9.78 -11.03
CA VAL A 35 -8.74 -11.14 -10.48
C VAL A 35 -7.34 -11.68 -10.77
N ASN A 36 -6.84 -11.45 -11.97
CA ASN A 36 -5.53 -11.90 -12.46
C ASN A 36 -4.85 -10.80 -13.29
N LYS A 37 -3.63 -11.09 -13.76
CA LYS A 37 -2.83 -10.17 -14.58
C LYS A 37 -3.50 -9.87 -15.91
N GLU A 38 -4.08 -10.86 -16.57
CA GLU A 38 -4.74 -10.73 -17.88
C GLU A 38 -5.94 -9.78 -17.79
N SER A 39 -6.82 -9.98 -16.80
CA SER A 39 -7.95 -9.06 -16.57
C SER A 39 -7.48 -7.65 -16.20
N ALA A 40 -6.35 -7.51 -15.54
CA ALA A 40 -5.76 -6.20 -15.22
C ALA A 40 -5.24 -5.49 -16.46
N GLU A 41 -4.69 -6.23 -17.42
CA GLU A 41 -4.25 -5.70 -18.73
C GLU A 41 -5.43 -5.16 -19.53
N GLU A 42 -6.53 -5.91 -19.57
CA GLU A 42 -7.77 -5.45 -20.22
C GLU A 42 -8.31 -4.15 -19.61
N GLU A 43 -8.30 -4.07 -18.27
CA GLU A 43 -8.72 -2.85 -17.58
C GLU A 43 -7.75 -1.69 -17.78
N LEU A 44 -6.44 -1.95 -17.96
CA LEU A 44 -5.45 -0.94 -18.28
C LEU A 44 -5.68 -0.38 -19.71
N VAL A 45 -6.03 -1.24 -20.68
CA VAL A 45 -6.40 -0.80 -22.02
C VAL A 45 -7.63 0.12 -21.99
N LYS A 46 -8.67 -0.27 -21.23
CA LYS A 46 -9.87 0.59 -21.07
C LYS A 46 -9.54 1.92 -20.38
N LEU A 47 -8.59 1.89 -19.44
CA LEU A 47 -8.12 3.10 -18.78
C LEU A 47 -7.39 4.02 -19.77
N ASP A 48 -6.56 3.45 -20.66
CA ASP A 48 -5.86 4.17 -21.71
C ASP A 48 -6.83 4.77 -22.73
N ASP A 49 -7.79 3.99 -23.23
CA ASP A 49 -8.83 4.46 -24.16
C ASP A 49 -9.60 5.66 -23.60
N LYS A 50 -9.87 5.67 -22.31
CA LYS A 50 -10.64 6.74 -21.66
C LYS A 50 -9.80 7.95 -21.26
N TRP A 51 -8.59 7.74 -20.79
CA TRP A 51 -7.78 8.76 -20.13
C TRP A 51 -6.43 9.02 -20.82
N GLY A 52 -6.03 8.20 -21.80
CA GLY A 52 -4.73 8.25 -22.45
C GLY A 52 -4.44 9.58 -23.13
N GLU A 53 -5.42 10.15 -23.85
CA GLU A 53 -5.27 11.47 -24.49
C GLU A 53 -5.10 12.59 -23.46
N GLN A 54 -5.83 12.50 -22.33
CA GLN A 54 -5.86 13.57 -21.34
C GLN A 54 -4.70 13.47 -20.33
N TYR A 55 -4.29 12.25 -19.99
CA TYR A 55 -3.25 11.99 -18.99
C TYR A 55 -2.20 10.97 -19.46
N PRO A 56 -1.54 11.19 -20.62
CA PRO A 56 -0.63 10.22 -21.23
C PRO A 56 0.55 9.85 -20.32
N ILE A 57 1.04 10.80 -19.53
CA ILE A 57 2.16 10.58 -18.61
C ILE A 57 1.82 9.51 -17.56
N VAL A 58 0.58 9.54 -17.06
CA VAL A 58 0.14 8.59 -16.03
C VAL A 58 0.00 7.19 -16.62
N ILE A 59 -0.67 7.09 -17.77
CA ILE A 59 -0.88 5.81 -18.45
C ILE A 59 0.46 5.19 -18.85
N LYS A 60 1.35 5.97 -19.46
CA LYS A 60 2.69 5.51 -19.82
C LYS A 60 3.48 5.02 -18.59
N SER A 61 3.40 5.73 -17.48
CA SER A 61 4.06 5.30 -16.23
C SER A 61 3.57 3.93 -15.76
N TRP A 62 2.28 3.60 -15.92
CA TRP A 62 1.72 2.29 -15.61
C TRP A 62 2.16 1.22 -16.59
N GLN A 63 2.20 1.54 -17.90
CA GLN A 63 2.69 0.63 -18.95
C GLN A 63 4.18 0.31 -18.75
N ASP A 64 5.02 1.32 -18.57
CA ASP A 64 6.48 1.17 -18.40
C ASP A 64 6.85 0.36 -17.16
N ASN A 65 6.04 0.42 -16.10
CA ASN A 65 6.27 -0.30 -14.86
C ASN A 65 5.39 -1.54 -14.71
N TRP A 66 4.69 -1.98 -15.75
CA TRP A 66 3.65 -3.00 -15.68
C TRP A 66 4.11 -4.30 -15.02
N GLU A 67 5.25 -4.84 -15.42
CA GLU A 67 5.79 -6.07 -14.85
C GLU A 67 5.99 -5.98 -13.33
N LYS A 68 6.54 -4.86 -12.86
CA LYS A 68 6.76 -4.62 -11.43
C LYS A 68 5.45 -4.40 -10.67
N LEU A 69 4.50 -3.71 -11.30
CA LEU A 69 3.19 -3.43 -10.71
C LEU A 69 2.32 -4.68 -10.61
N THR A 70 2.52 -5.65 -11.50
CA THR A 70 1.73 -6.89 -11.56
C THR A 70 2.30 -8.04 -10.74
N GLU A 71 3.51 -7.93 -10.20
CA GLU A 71 4.10 -8.95 -9.32
C GLU A 71 3.18 -9.36 -8.15
N TYR A 72 2.34 -8.47 -7.66
CA TYR A 72 1.44 -8.81 -6.55
C TYR A 72 0.29 -9.74 -6.96
N PHE A 73 -0.01 -9.91 -8.26
CA PHE A 73 -1.03 -10.88 -8.73
C PHE A 73 -0.63 -12.32 -8.44
N GLN A 74 0.65 -12.60 -8.19
CA GLN A 74 1.10 -13.89 -7.70
C GLN A 74 0.58 -14.26 -6.29
N PHE A 75 0.02 -13.28 -5.56
CA PHE A 75 -0.57 -13.49 -4.24
C PHE A 75 -2.08 -13.65 -4.34
N THR A 76 -2.66 -14.43 -3.45
CA THR A 76 -4.12 -14.58 -3.35
C THR A 76 -4.80 -13.26 -3.00
N ALA A 77 -6.09 -13.14 -3.32
CA ALA A 77 -6.88 -11.94 -3.03
C ALA A 77 -6.82 -11.53 -1.54
N THR A 78 -6.76 -12.51 -0.63
CA THR A 78 -6.65 -12.28 0.81
C THR A 78 -5.33 -11.60 1.19
N ILE A 79 -4.21 -12.09 0.66
CA ILE A 79 -2.89 -11.47 0.88
C ILE A 79 -2.82 -10.12 0.17
N ARG A 80 -3.33 -10.02 -1.08
CA ARG A 80 -3.37 -8.75 -1.80
C ARG A 80 -4.10 -7.65 -1.03
N ARG A 81 -5.19 -8.00 -0.33
CA ARG A 81 -5.91 -7.05 0.52
C ARG A 81 -5.03 -6.46 1.62
N LEU A 82 -4.15 -7.26 2.24
CA LEU A 82 -3.18 -6.76 3.21
C LEU A 82 -2.14 -5.84 2.58
N ILE A 83 -1.68 -6.18 1.38
CA ILE A 83 -0.73 -5.36 0.63
C ILE A 83 -1.33 -3.99 0.31
N TYR A 84 -2.62 -3.90 -0.04
CA TYR A 84 -3.29 -2.63 -0.30
C TYR A 84 -3.55 -1.79 0.96
N THR A 85 -3.62 -2.42 2.11
CA THR A 85 -3.91 -1.76 3.38
C THR A 85 -2.66 -1.58 4.22
N THR A 86 -1.70 -0.76 3.76
CA THR A 86 -0.57 -0.31 4.60
C THR A 86 -1.02 0.63 5.71
N ASN A 87 -2.32 0.76 5.93
CA ASN A 87 -2.92 1.63 6.93
C ASN A 87 -2.37 1.40 8.33
N THR A 88 -1.97 0.16 8.65
CA THR A 88 -1.40 -0.18 9.97
C THR A 88 -0.06 0.50 10.19
N VAL A 89 0.88 0.37 9.23
CA VAL A 89 2.21 0.99 9.32
C VAL A 89 2.11 2.52 9.22
N GLU A 90 1.30 3.02 8.29
CA GLU A 90 1.05 4.47 8.16
C GLU A 90 0.35 5.03 9.41
N GLY A 91 -0.60 4.30 9.97
CA GLY A 91 -1.24 4.63 11.23
C GLY A 91 -0.25 4.71 12.37
N TYR A 92 0.67 3.75 12.46
CA TYR A 92 1.75 3.77 13.43
C TYR A 92 2.66 4.98 13.24
N HIS A 93 3.17 5.22 12.02
CA HIS A 93 4.01 6.38 11.73
C HIS A 93 3.29 7.70 12.05
N ARG A 94 1.99 7.81 11.76
CA ARG A 94 1.19 8.98 12.12
C ARG A 94 1.15 9.20 13.64
N GLN A 95 0.98 8.14 14.42
CA GLN A 95 0.98 8.22 15.88
C GLN A 95 2.36 8.63 16.43
N ILE A 96 3.44 8.04 15.90
CA ILE A 96 4.80 8.44 16.25
C ILE A 96 5.03 9.92 15.91
N ARG A 97 4.65 10.36 14.71
CA ARG A 97 4.81 11.78 14.31
C ARG A 97 4.06 12.75 15.20
N LYS A 98 2.92 12.37 15.79
CA LYS A 98 2.20 13.24 16.75
C LYS A 98 3.04 13.60 17.96
N VAL A 99 3.88 12.70 18.43
CA VAL A 99 4.73 12.92 19.61
C VAL A 99 6.12 13.45 19.27
N THR A 100 6.63 13.17 18.06
CA THR A 100 7.96 13.62 17.64
C THR A 100 7.97 14.97 16.94
N LYS A 101 6.91 15.30 16.19
CA LYS A 101 6.86 16.53 15.36
C LYS A 101 7.03 17.82 16.16
N ASN A 102 6.53 17.86 17.39
CA ASN A 102 6.60 19.03 18.26
C ASN A 102 7.96 19.17 18.98
N LYS A 103 8.86 18.22 18.79
CA LYS A 103 10.21 18.23 19.33
C LYS A 103 11.16 18.59 18.17
N GLY A 104 11.59 19.83 18.08
CA GLY A 104 12.43 20.31 16.99
C GLY A 104 13.80 19.61 16.95
N VAL A 105 14.41 19.38 18.13
CA VAL A 105 15.72 18.74 18.28
C VAL A 105 15.70 17.83 19.49
N PHE A 106 16.34 16.68 19.39
CA PHE A 106 16.61 15.79 20.52
C PHE A 106 18.05 15.97 20.98
N PRO A 107 18.29 16.06 22.30
CA PRO A 107 19.63 16.29 22.82
C PRO A 107 20.57 15.11 22.58
N HIS A 108 20.03 13.89 22.44
CA HIS A 108 20.77 12.65 22.14
C HIS A 108 19.80 11.55 21.68
N ASP A 109 20.32 10.52 21.03
CA ASP A 109 19.55 9.43 20.40
C ASP A 109 18.70 8.68 21.43
N THR A 110 19.22 8.45 22.64
CA THR A 110 18.50 7.78 23.73
C THR A 110 17.22 8.53 24.17
N ALA A 111 17.19 9.86 24.02
CA ALA A 111 15.98 10.65 24.31
C ALA A 111 14.90 10.40 23.24
N LEU A 112 15.29 10.28 21.97
CA LEU A 112 14.41 9.91 20.87
C LEU A 112 13.87 8.48 21.04
N GLU A 113 14.76 7.53 21.31
CA GLU A 113 14.40 6.12 21.53
C GLU A 113 13.39 5.97 22.68
N LYS A 114 13.63 6.62 23.80
CA LYS A 114 12.73 6.64 24.95
C LYS A 114 11.36 7.19 24.59
N LEU A 115 11.30 8.28 23.82
CA LEU A 115 10.03 8.87 23.38
C LEU A 115 9.28 7.93 22.43
N VAL A 116 9.97 7.33 21.45
CA VAL A 116 9.39 6.37 20.51
C VAL A 116 8.89 5.13 21.25
N TYR A 117 9.66 4.61 22.21
CA TYR A 117 9.25 3.48 23.05
C TYR A 117 7.98 3.77 23.87
N LEU A 118 7.89 4.93 24.50
CA LEU A 118 6.71 5.32 25.27
C LEU A 118 5.49 5.50 24.36
N ALA A 119 5.68 6.10 23.17
CA ALA A 119 4.64 6.21 22.16
C ALA A 119 4.16 4.82 21.71
N TYR A 120 5.08 3.89 21.42
CA TYR A 120 4.76 2.50 21.07
C TYR A 120 3.94 1.81 22.16
N ARG A 121 4.32 1.93 23.44
CA ARG A 121 3.54 1.36 24.55
C ARG A 121 2.10 1.86 24.60
N ASN A 122 1.88 3.15 24.30
CA ASN A 122 0.55 3.72 24.29
C ASN A 122 -0.25 3.27 23.05
N ILE A 123 0.40 3.17 21.88
CA ILE A 123 -0.23 2.68 20.65
C ILE A 123 -0.62 1.22 20.78
N ARG A 124 0.26 0.38 21.35
CA ARG A 124 0.02 -1.05 21.55
C ARG A 124 -1.24 -1.32 22.37
N LYS A 125 -1.53 -0.51 23.38
CA LYS A 125 -2.76 -0.66 24.19
C LYS A 125 -4.03 -0.48 23.39
N LYS A 126 -3.99 0.27 22.27
CA LYS A 126 -5.13 0.54 21.39
C LYS A 126 -5.23 -0.44 20.23
N TRP A 127 -4.17 -1.17 19.95
CA TRP A 127 -4.10 -2.13 18.84
C TRP A 127 -4.50 -3.53 19.34
N THR A 128 -5.78 -3.68 19.61
CA THR A 128 -6.34 -4.93 20.17
C THR A 128 -7.08 -5.76 19.11
N MET A 129 -7.40 -5.17 17.95
CA MET A 129 -8.12 -5.89 16.90
C MET A 129 -7.16 -6.78 16.09
N PRO A 130 -7.44 -8.09 16.00
CA PRO A 130 -6.68 -8.98 15.14
C PRO A 130 -6.89 -8.63 13.65
N ILE A 131 -5.91 -8.99 12.82
CA ILE A 131 -6.07 -8.91 11.36
C ILE A 131 -7.16 -9.91 10.96
N PRO A 132 -8.21 -9.48 10.23
CA PRO A 132 -9.25 -10.40 9.77
C PRO A 132 -8.65 -11.54 8.94
N ASN A 133 -9.13 -12.76 9.18
CA ASN A 133 -8.68 -13.98 8.50
C ASN A 133 -7.17 -14.27 8.65
N TRP A 134 -6.55 -13.83 9.76
CA TRP A 134 -5.11 -14.00 9.99
C TRP A 134 -4.65 -15.45 9.84
N ALA A 135 -5.40 -16.43 10.32
CA ALA A 135 -5.04 -17.83 10.21
C ALA A 135 -4.84 -18.27 8.75
N ALA A 136 -5.79 -17.92 7.87
CA ALA A 136 -5.70 -18.24 6.44
C ALA A 136 -4.54 -17.47 5.76
N VAL A 137 -4.33 -16.22 6.11
CA VAL A 137 -3.21 -15.41 5.62
C VAL A 137 -1.88 -16.02 6.04
N ALA A 138 -1.73 -16.34 7.33
CA ALA A 138 -0.52 -16.91 7.89
C ALA A 138 -0.17 -18.26 7.25
N GLN A 139 -1.17 -19.11 7.03
CA GLN A 139 -0.99 -20.38 6.33
C GLN A 139 -0.47 -20.18 4.90
N GLN A 140 -1.04 -19.25 4.14
CA GLN A 140 -0.62 -18.95 2.78
C GLN A 140 0.79 -18.34 2.74
N LEU A 141 1.13 -17.47 3.71
CA LEU A 141 2.47 -16.94 3.84
C LEU A 141 3.48 -18.03 4.20
N ALA A 142 3.13 -18.95 5.10
CA ALA A 142 3.97 -20.09 5.46
C ALA A 142 4.24 -21.01 4.24
N ILE A 143 3.21 -21.30 3.44
CA ILE A 143 3.37 -22.10 2.21
C ILE A 143 4.30 -21.38 1.22
N LYS A 144 4.13 -20.06 1.03
CA LYS A 144 4.88 -19.30 0.02
C LYS A 144 6.33 -19.01 0.44
N PHE A 145 6.55 -18.73 1.71
CA PHE A 145 7.85 -18.28 2.22
C PHE A 145 8.58 -19.34 3.02
N GLY A 146 7.94 -20.48 3.30
CA GLY A 146 8.56 -21.62 4.00
C GLY A 146 9.22 -21.19 5.32
N GLU A 147 10.47 -21.57 5.50
CA GLU A 147 11.25 -21.30 6.72
C GLU A 147 11.45 -19.82 7.04
N ARG A 148 11.28 -18.93 6.06
CA ARG A 148 11.37 -17.47 6.28
C ARG A 148 10.17 -16.90 7.03
N PHE A 149 9.05 -17.64 7.08
CA PHE A 149 7.85 -17.24 7.80
C PHE A 149 7.55 -18.26 8.90
N LYS A 150 7.92 -17.93 10.13
CA LYS A 150 7.62 -18.74 11.32
C LYS A 150 6.33 -18.22 11.96
N LEU A 151 5.37 -19.12 12.12
CA LEU A 151 4.22 -18.89 12.98
C LEU A 151 4.70 -19.00 14.44
N TRP A 152 4.57 -17.94 15.19
CA TRP A 152 4.86 -17.91 16.61
C TRP A 152 3.75 -18.61 17.39
#